data_87ea50ec56d433c7c6fa79beec84b844
#
_entry.id   87ea50ec56d433c7c6fa79beec84b844
#
_cell.length_a   1.000
_cell.length_b   1.000
_cell.length_c   1.000
_cell.angle_alpha   90.00
_cell.angle_beta   90.00
_cell.angle_gamma   90.00
#
_symmetry.space_group_name_H-M   'P 1'
#
loop_
_entity.id
_entity.type
_entity.pdbx_description
1 polymer ?
#
loop_
_entity_poly.entity_id
_entity_poly.type
_entity_poly.pdbx_seq_one_letter_code
_entity_poly.pdbx_strand_id
1 'polypeptide(L)'
;MKITHCQLNHMVRPLGYALPQLTFSWQVEEARGKRQTAARLILWKSEGELLYDSGIAALDSLGTTVPLPTEPRTRYHWQVTVRTDADEEAQSDTEWFETAKQEEPWQGRWIACAEQKARLPFLCRELPLPRKKLTRARLYVCGLGVYEAFLNGRRIGAERMTP
;
A
#
# COMPACT_ATOMS: atom_id res chain seq x y z
N MET A 1 8.48 -23.11 10.52
CA MET A 1 8.13 -21.72 10.89
C MET A 1 7.80 -20.92 9.65
N LYS A 2 6.73 -20.14 9.70
CA LYS A 2 6.22 -19.33 8.60
C LYS A 2 5.80 -17.96 9.14
N ILE A 3 6.04 -16.91 8.36
CA ILE A 3 5.61 -15.55 8.71
C ILE A 3 4.42 -15.19 7.84
N THR A 4 3.32 -14.81 8.49
CA THR A 4 2.01 -14.55 7.88
C THR A 4 1.41 -13.24 8.38
N HIS A 5 0.25 -12.86 7.85
CA HIS A 5 -0.51 -11.68 8.28
C HIS A 5 0.34 -10.40 8.37
N CYS A 6 1.26 -10.26 7.42
CA CYS A 6 2.09 -9.05 7.28
C CYS A 6 1.21 -7.85 6.94
N GLN A 7 1.17 -6.85 7.81
CA GLN A 7 0.31 -5.68 7.66
C GLN A 7 1.09 -4.38 7.92
N LEU A 8 0.66 -3.32 7.25
CA LEU A 8 1.05 -1.94 7.55
C LEU A 8 -0.19 -1.16 7.98
N ASN A 9 -0.13 -0.56 9.19
CA ASN A 9 -1.25 0.16 9.79
C ASN A 9 -2.56 -0.66 9.74
N HIS A 10 -2.48 -1.96 10.08
CA HIS A 10 -3.56 -2.97 10.03
C HIS A 10 -4.14 -3.23 8.63
N MET A 11 -3.48 -2.80 7.57
CA MET A 11 -3.89 -3.02 6.18
C MET A 11 -2.94 -3.96 5.44
N VAL A 12 -3.47 -4.79 4.56
CA VAL A 12 -2.69 -5.63 3.64
C VAL A 12 -2.47 -4.85 2.36
N ARG A 13 -1.20 -4.59 2.02
CA ARG A 13 -0.79 -3.91 0.78
C ARG A 13 -1.56 -2.61 0.51
N PRO A 14 -1.59 -1.66 1.45
CA PRO A 14 -2.36 -0.43 1.26
C PRO A 14 -1.90 0.34 0.02
N LEU A 15 -2.87 0.78 -0.77
CA LEU A 15 -2.67 1.50 -2.02
C LEU A 15 -3.36 2.86 -1.98
N GLY A 16 -2.58 3.93 -2.04
CA GLY A 16 -3.10 5.28 -2.17
C GLY A 16 -3.63 5.88 -0.86
N TYR A 17 -3.15 5.40 0.27
CA TYR A 17 -3.45 5.97 1.59
C TYR A 17 -2.44 7.04 2.00
N ALA A 18 -2.90 8.03 2.76
CA ALA A 18 -2.01 8.88 3.54
C ALA A 18 -1.48 8.07 4.73
N LEU A 19 -0.19 7.87 4.79
CA LEU A 19 0.48 7.06 5.80
C LEU A 19 1.45 7.94 6.60
N PRO A 20 0.95 8.76 7.54
CA PRO A 20 1.79 9.68 8.31
C PRO A 20 2.74 8.97 9.26
N GLN A 21 2.42 7.74 9.61
CA GLN A 21 3.21 6.86 10.45
C GLN A 21 3.17 5.46 9.87
N LEU A 22 4.29 4.76 9.89
CA LEU A 22 4.41 3.39 9.39
C LEU A 22 4.53 2.43 10.56
N THR A 23 3.46 1.69 10.86
CA THR A 23 3.43 0.67 11.91
C THR A 23 3.24 -0.69 11.28
N PHE A 24 4.25 -1.54 11.39
CA PHE A 24 4.30 -2.88 10.81
C PHE A 24 3.92 -3.93 11.84
N SER A 25 3.17 -4.94 11.40
CA SER A 25 2.82 -6.10 12.21
C SER A 25 2.88 -7.39 11.39
N TRP A 26 3.13 -8.50 12.07
CA TRP A 26 3.21 -9.83 11.47
C TRP A 26 2.86 -10.91 12.49
N GLN A 27 2.56 -12.10 12.00
CA GLN A 27 2.34 -13.28 12.81
C GLN A 27 3.34 -14.38 12.46
N VAL A 28 3.69 -15.19 13.44
CA VAL A 28 4.55 -16.36 13.27
C VAL A 28 3.70 -17.61 13.46
N GLU A 29 3.69 -18.46 12.46
CA GLU A 29 2.94 -19.73 12.45
C GLU A 29 3.89 -20.91 12.26
N GLU A 30 3.44 -22.11 12.62
CA GLU A 30 4.16 -23.37 12.41
C GLU A 30 5.58 -23.33 13.02
N ALA A 31 5.78 -22.60 14.11
CA ALA A 31 7.04 -22.55 14.82
C ALA A 31 7.12 -23.62 15.92
N ARG A 32 8.30 -24.15 16.17
CA ARG A 32 8.60 -24.96 17.35
C ARG A 32 8.82 -24.07 18.58
N GLY A 33 9.42 -22.90 18.35
CA GLY A 33 9.61 -21.88 19.37
C GLY A 33 8.28 -21.31 19.85
N LYS A 34 8.26 -20.89 21.11
CA LYS A 34 7.08 -20.31 21.78
C LYS A 34 7.08 -18.79 21.77
N ARG A 35 8.23 -18.18 21.49
CA ARG A 35 8.38 -16.72 21.48
C ARG A 35 9.35 -16.27 20.39
N GLN A 36 9.03 -15.12 19.80
CA GLN A 36 9.98 -14.35 19.02
C GLN A 36 11.05 -13.77 19.96
N THR A 37 12.31 -14.01 19.66
CA THR A 37 13.45 -13.46 20.41
C THR A 37 14.02 -12.21 19.75
N ALA A 38 13.98 -12.16 18.40
CA ALA A 38 14.44 -11.02 17.64
C ALA A 38 13.75 -11.00 16.27
N ALA A 39 13.76 -9.83 15.66
CA ALA A 39 13.39 -9.68 14.25
C ALA A 39 14.26 -8.60 13.57
N ARG A 40 14.25 -8.60 12.24
CA ARG A 40 14.86 -7.56 11.40
C ARG A 40 13.83 -7.13 10.38
N LEU A 41 13.53 -5.85 10.35
CA LEU A 41 12.62 -5.23 9.39
C LEU A 41 13.43 -4.38 8.40
N ILE A 42 13.25 -4.61 7.12
CA ILE A 42 13.88 -3.84 6.05
C ILE A 42 12.85 -3.22 5.12
N LEU A 43 13.09 -1.98 4.68
CA LEU A 43 12.26 -1.25 3.73
C LEU A 43 13.12 -0.68 2.60
N TRP A 44 12.60 -0.74 1.37
CA TRP A 44 13.27 -0.17 0.20
C TRP A 44 12.27 0.37 -0.83
N LYS A 45 12.70 1.26 -1.72
CA LYS A 45 11.91 1.70 -2.88
C LYS A 45 11.90 0.66 -3.99
N SER A 46 10.94 0.79 -4.92
CA SER A 46 10.83 -0.12 -6.07
C SER A 46 12.11 -0.20 -6.92
N GLU A 47 12.92 0.83 -6.94
CA GLU A 47 14.21 0.89 -7.64
C GLU A 47 15.34 0.15 -6.89
N GLY A 48 15.06 -0.42 -5.71
CA GLY A 48 16.01 -1.16 -4.89
C GLY A 48 16.77 -0.31 -3.88
N GLU A 49 16.46 0.98 -3.75
CA GLU A 49 17.06 1.86 -2.74
C GLU A 49 16.62 1.44 -1.33
N LEU A 50 17.59 0.99 -0.51
CA LEU A 50 17.34 0.66 0.89
C LEU A 50 17.12 1.95 1.70
N LEU A 51 15.99 2.04 2.39
CA LEU A 51 15.61 3.22 3.16
C LEU A 51 15.69 3.00 4.67
N TYR A 52 15.45 1.78 5.10
CA TYR A 52 15.46 1.44 6.52
C TYR A 52 15.87 -0.02 6.70
N ASP A 53 16.70 -0.24 7.72
CA ASP A 53 17.10 -1.55 8.21
C ASP A 53 17.20 -1.46 9.72
N SER A 54 16.35 -2.15 10.43
CA SER A 54 16.38 -2.19 11.90
C SER A 54 17.61 -2.90 12.47
N GLY A 55 18.37 -3.63 11.62
CA GLY A 55 19.21 -4.68 12.14
C GLY A 55 18.40 -5.77 12.85
N ILE A 56 19.09 -6.73 13.47
CA ILE A 56 18.45 -7.74 14.33
C ILE A 56 18.22 -7.10 15.70
N ALA A 57 16.94 -6.96 16.09
CA ALA A 57 16.53 -6.29 17.32
C ALA A 57 15.30 -6.94 17.94
N ALA A 58 14.99 -6.60 19.19
CA ALA A 58 13.76 -7.01 19.86
C ALA A 58 12.57 -6.17 19.37
N LEU A 59 12.11 -6.42 18.14
CA LEU A 59 10.96 -5.74 17.57
C LEU A 59 9.66 -6.34 18.05
N ASP A 60 8.64 -5.50 18.25
CA ASP A 60 7.29 -5.96 18.58
C ASP A 60 6.54 -6.38 17.31
N SER A 61 6.15 -7.64 17.23
CA SER A 61 5.39 -8.18 16.09
C SER A 61 3.97 -7.63 15.98
N LEU A 62 3.43 -7.04 17.04
CA LEU A 62 2.10 -6.43 17.05
C LEU A 62 2.09 -4.98 16.55
N GLY A 63 3.25 -4.31 16.59
CA GLY A 63 3.28 -2.91 16.18
C GLY A 63 4.67 -2.27 16.22
N THR A 64 5.55 -2.62 15.29
CA THR A 64 6.84 -1.93 15.14
C THR A 64 6.67 -0.68 14.29
N THR A 65 6.90 0.49 14.90
CA THR A 65 6.81 1.78 14.22
C THR A 65 8.17 2.20 13.65
N VAL A 66 8.17 2.61 12.39
CA VAL A 66 9.35 3.11 11.67
C VAL A 66 9.20 4.60 11.39
N PRO A 67 10.10 5.46 11.88
CA PRO A 67 10.07 6.91 11.66
C PRO A 67 10.67 7.26 10.30
N LEU A 68 10.02 6.82 9.22
CA LEU A 68 10.45 7.09 7.86
C LEU A 68 9.47 8.05 7.18
N PRO A 69 9.91 9.23 6.73
CA PRO A 69 9.09 10.09 5.88
C PRO A 69 8.88 9.42 4.52
N THR A 70 7.64 9.44 4.04
CA THR A 70 7.28 8.87 2.75
C THR A 70 7.11 9.94 1.70
N GLU A 71 7.48 9.61 0.46
CA GLU A 71 7.27 10.46 -0.71
C GLU A 71 5.87 10.20 -1.31
N PRO A 72 5.25 11.19 -1.98
CA PRO A 72 3.95 11.00 -2.62
C PRO A 72 4.04 10.01 -3.79
N ARG A 73 2.96 9.27 -4.02
CA ARG A 73 2.77 8.34 -5.15
C ARG A 73 3.90 7.32 -5.33
N THR A 74 4.58 6.96 -4.23
CA THR A 74 5.77 6.11 -4.24
C THR A 74 5.44 4.73 -3.70
N ARG A 75 5.93 3.71 -4.39
CA ARG A 75 5.82 2.32 -3.94
C ARG A 75 7.05 1.93 -3.16
N TYR A 76 6.79 1.37 -2.00
CA TYR A 76 7.75 0.81 -1.07
C TYR A 76 7.55 -0.69 -0.95
N HIS A 77 8.63 -1.39 -0.71
CA HIS A 77 8.64 -2.79 -0.36
C HIS A 77 9.22 -2.98 1.03
N TRP A 78 8.80 -4.03 1.69
CA TRP A 78 9.33 -4.37 2.99
C TRP A 78 9.30 -5.88 3.23
N GLN A 79 10.10 -6.31 4.18
CA GLN A 79 10.24 -7.71 4.53
C GLN A 79 10.70 -7.81 5.99
N VAL A 80 10.26 -8.84 6.69
CA VAL A 80 10.67 -9.12 8.04
C VAL A 80 11.31 -10.51 8.14
N THR A 81 12.44 -10.59 8.85
CA THR A 81 13.07 -11.84 9.25
C THR A 81 12.87 -12.00 10.74
N VAL A 82 12.45 -13.16 11.22
CA VAL A 82 12.13 -13.44 12.62
C VAL A 82 12.98 -14.58 13.14
N ARG A 83 13.45 -14.46 14.40
CA ARG A 83 14.09 -15.54 15.17
C ARG A 83 13.25 -15.91 16.37
N THR A 84 13.23 -17.19 16.69
CA THR A 84 12.51 -17.73 17.88
C THR A 84 13.47 -18.25 18.94
N ASP A 85 12.92 -18.57 20.11
CA ASP A 85 13.62 -19.19 21.24
C ASP A 85 14.00 -20.67 21.01
N ALA A 86 13.64 -21.23 19.86
CA ALA A 86 14.07 -22.56 19.40
C ALA A 86 15.12 -22.51 18.28
N ASP A 87 15.82 -21.36 18.16
CA ASP A 87 16.84 -21.09 17.11
C ASP A 87 16.33 -21.29 15.67
N GLU A 88 15.04 -21.08 15.45
CA GLU A 88 14.47 -21.04 14.11
C GLU A 88 14.56 -19.62 13.55
N GLU A 89 14.85 -19.54 12.26
CA GLU A 89 14.79 -18.29 11.51
C GLU A 89 13.93 -18.46 10.27
N ALA A 90 13.04 -17.51 10.02
CA ALA A 90 12.29 -17.42 8.77
C ALA A 90 12.13 -15.97 8.33
N GLN A 91 11.93 -15.80 7.03
CA GLN A 91 11.70 -14.54 6.39
C GLN A 91 10.31 -14.52 5.75
N SER A 92 9.62 -13.39 5.82
CA SER A 92 8.34 -13.20 5.15
C SER A 92 8.50 -13.13 3.63
N ASP A 93 7.40 -13.26 2.91
CA ASP A 93 7.34 -12.78 1.53
C ASP A 93 7.63 -11.27 1.49
N THR A 94 8.02 -10.80 0.32
CA THR A 94 8.13 -9.35 0.10
C THR A 94 6.75 -8.73 0.03
N GLU A 95 6.48 -7.86 0.96
CA GLU A 95 5.26 -7.06 1.00
C GLU A 95 5.49 -5.67 0.40
N TRP A 96 4.41 -4.95 0.11
CA TRP A 96 4.50 -3.62 -0.46
C TRP A 96 3.37 -2.71 0.01
N PHE A 97 3.60 -1.41 -0.09
CA PHE A 97 2.57 -0.39 0.00
C PHE A 97 2.86 0.75 -0.98
N GLU A 98 1.86 1.54 -1.28
CA GLU A 98 2.00 2.69 -2.16
C GLU A 98 1.26 3.89 -1.56
N THR A 99 1.97 4.98 -1.39
CA THR A 99 1.44 6.21 -0.80
C THR A 99 0.47 6.94 -1.73
N ALA A 100 -0.43 7.70 -1.14
CA ALA A 100 -1.28 8.65 -1.85
C ALA A 100 -0.45 9.78 -2.49
N LYS A 101 -1.15 10.69 -3.17
CA LYS A 101 -0.55 11.92 -3.69
C LYS A 101 -0.11 12.89 -2.59
N GLN A 102 -0.48 12.62 -1.34
CA GLN A 102 -0.22 13.49 -0.18
C GLN A 102 -0.64 14.95 -0.45
N GLU A 103 0.21 15.91 -0.09
CA GLU A 103 -0.06 17.35 -0.25
C GLU A 103 0.14 17.87 -1.69
N GLU A 104 0.48 17.00 -2.64
CA GLU A 104 0.61 17.44 -4.03
C GLU A 104 -0.71 18.03 -4.55
N PRO A 105 -0.68 19.17 -5.25
CA PRO A 105 -1.89 19.78 -5.78
C PRO A 105 -2.56 18.89 -6.82
N TRP A 106 -3.89 18.93 -6.87
CA TRP A 106 -4.65 18.30 -7.92
C TRP A 106 -4.43 19.03 -9.25
N GLN A 107 -4.05 18.29 -10.29
CA GLN A 107 -3.99 18.80 -11.66
C GLN A 107 -5.35 18.68 -12.36
N GLY A 108 -6.22 17.82 -11.85
CA GLY A 108 -7.57 17.64 -12.33
C GLY A 108 -8.48 18.84 -11.96
N ARG A 109 -9.54 19.01 -12.73
CA ARG A 109 -10.60 19.97 -12.47
C ARG A 109 -11.87 19.21 -12.12
N TRP A 110 -12.73 19.84 -11.33
CA TRP A 110 -14.08 19.33 -11.12
C TRP A 110 -14.83 19.27 -12.44
N ILE A 111 -15.48 18.16 -12.70
CA ILE A 111 -16.34 17.94 -13.84
C ILE A 111 -17.74 17.60 -13.35
N ALA A 112 -18.74 18.07 -14.08
CA ALA A 112 -20.14 17.80 -13.79
C ALA A 112 -20.90 17.57 -15.11
N CYS A 113 -22.06 16.95 -15.01
CA CYS A 113 -22.99 16.88 -16.13
C CYS A 113 -23.62 18.27 -16.37
N ALA A 114 -23.66 18.70 -17.62
CA ALA A 114 -24.33 19.94 -18.01
C ALA A 114 -25.86 19.88 -17.81
N GLU A 115 -26.42 18.67 -17.82
CA GLU A 115 -27.84 18.44 -17.66
C GLU A 115 -28.20 18.33 -16.16
N GLN A 116 -28.81 19.38 -15.62
CA GLN A 116 -29.13 19.45 -14.18
C GLN A 116 -30.14 18.38 -13.70
N LYS A 117 -30.89 17.75 -14.60
CA LYS A 117 -31.86 16.69 -14.29
C LYS A 117 -31.30 15.27 -14.32
N ALA A 118 -30.05 15.12 -14.77
CA ALA A 118 -29.41 13.80 -14.82
C ALA A 118 -29.14 13.30 -13.40
N ARG A 119 -29.81 12.20 -13.02
CA ARG A 119 -29.65 11.59 -11.69
C ARG A 119 -28.36 10.75 -11.57
N LEU A 120 -27.95 10.13 -12.69
CA LEU A 120 -26.77 9.25 -12.76
C LEU A 120 -26.01 9.56 -14.05
N PRO A 121 -25.19 10.62 -14.07
CA PRO A 121 -24.45 11.00 -15.25
C PRO A 121 -23.32 10.03 -15.55
N PHE A 122 -23.12 9.71 -16.82
CA PHE A 122 -21.96 8.99 -17.33
C PHE A 122 -20.93 10.01 -17.81
N LEU A 123 -19.76 10.05 -17.16
CA LEU A 123 -18.64 10.89 -17.57
C LEU A 123 -17.58 9.99 -18.22
N CYS A 124 -17.34 10.16 -19.50
CA CYS A 124 -16.41 9.33 -20.26
C CYS A 124 -15.31 10.19 -20.89
N ARG A 125 -14.11 9.64 -20.92
CA ARG A 125 -12.97 10.25 -21.61
C ARG A 125 -12.07 9.18 -22.22
N GLU A 126 -11.70 9.38 -23.46
CA GLU A 126 -10.63 8.63 -24.10
C GLU A 126 -9.28 9.24 -23.74
N LEU A 127 -8.32 8.40 -23.36
CA LEU A 127 -6.97 8.81 -23.03
C LEU A 127 -6.01 8.22 -24.06
N PRO A 128 -5.31 9.04 -24.85
CA PRO A 128 -4.26 8.54 -25.72
C PRO A 128 -3.11 8.00 -24.88
N LEU A 129 -2.79 6.74 -25.05
CA LEU A 129 -1.66 6.12 -24.37
C LEU A 129 -0.36 6.38 -25.16
N PRO A 130 0.76 6.61 -24.48
CA PRO A 130 2.05 6.71 -25.14
C PRO A 130 2.40 5.41 -25.85
N ARG A 131 3.10 5.48 -26.99
CA ARG A 131 3.57 4.29 -27.75
C ARG A 131 4.69 3.50 -27.02
N LYS A 132 4.78 3.62 -25.70
CA LYS A 132 5.75 2.93 -24.87
C LYS A 132 5.08 1.80 -24.10
N LYS A 133 5.83 0.76 -23.72
CA LYS A 133 5.32 -0.29 -22.85
C LYS A 133 4.96 0.33 -21.50
N LEU A 134 3.69 0.26 -21.15
CA LEU A 134 3.21 0.66 -19.83
C LEU A 134 3.44 -0.48 -18.86
N THR A 135 4.20 -0.21 -17.81
CA THR A 135 4.44 -1.17 -16.72
C THR A 135 3.45 -0.96 -15.58
N ARG A 136 2.97 0.27 -15.40
CA ARG A 136 2.04 0.63 -14.33
C ARG A 136 1.27 1.91 -14.68
N ALA A 137 0.00 1.98 -14.27
CA ALA A 137 -0.82 3.18 -14.33
C ALA A 137 -1.57 3.38 -13.02
N ARG A 138 -1.82 4.61 -12.62
CA ARG A 138 -2.61 4.99 -11.45
C ARG A 138 -3.63 6.05 -11.82
N LEU A 139 -4.86 5.80 -11.41
CA LEU A 139 -5.93 6.79 -11.49
C LEU A 139 -6.13 7.39 -10.10
N TYR A 140 -6.00 8.70 -10.00
CA TYR A 140 -6.38 9.47 -8.81
C TYR A 140 -7.70 10.15 -9.12
N VAL A 141 -8.72 9.81 -8.36
CA VAL A 141 -10.08 10.31 -8.55
C VAL A 141 -10.67 10.70 -7.20
N CYS A 142 -11.45 11.78 -7.20
CA CYS A 142 -12.23 12.22 -6.06
C CYS A 142 -13.63 12.55 -6.55
N GLY A 143 -14.66 12.07 -5.87
CA GLY A 143 -16.07 12.32 -6.16
C GLY A 143 -16.75 13.01 -4.99
N LEU A 144 -17.65 13.96 -5.28
CA LEU A 144 -18.59 14.50 -4.31
C LEU A 144 -19.86 13.64 -4.32
N GLY A 145 -19.80 12.48 -3.69
CA GLY A 145 -20.88 11.50 -3.67
C GLY A 145 -20.43 10.13 -4.14
N VAL A 146 -21.35 9.19 -4.24
CA VAL A 146 -21.07 7.82 -4.68
C VAL A 146 -20.74 7.80 -6.17
N TYR A 147 -19.65 7.16 -6.53
CA TYR A 147 -19.27 6.94 -7.92
C TYR A 147 -18.69 5.54 -8.15
N GLU A 148 -18.75 5.09 -9.37
CA GLU A 148 -18.05 3.90 -9.84
C GLU A 148 -17.13 4.27 -11.00
N ALA A 149 -15.91 3.75 -10.98
CA ALA A 149 -14.95 3.96 -12.04
C ALA A 149 -14.82 2.73 -12.92
N PHE A 150 -14.75 2.95 -14.24
CA PHE A 150 -14.58 1.88 -15.22
C PHE A 150 -13.41 2.19 -16.15
N LEU A 151 -12.65 1.19 -16.51
CA LEU A 151 -11.60 1.26 -17.54
C LEU A 151 -11.90 0.23 -18.63
N ASN A 152 -12.10 0.69 -19.86
CA ASN A 152 -12.45 -0.17 -21.00
C ASN A 152 -13.61 -1.14 -20.69
N GLY A 153 -14.67 -0.63 -20.08
CA GLY A 153 -15.86 -1.40 -19.72
C GLY A 153 -15.72 -2.30 -18.48
N ARG A 154 -14.56 -2.35 -17.86
CA ARG A 154 -14.34 -3.10 -16.60
C ARG A 154 -14.33 -2.15 -15.42
N ARG A 155 -15.06 -2.49 -14.38
CA ARG A 155 -15.05 -1.76 -13.11
C ARG A 155 -13.66 -1.82 -12.46
N ILE A 156 -13.20 -0.67 -11.96
CA ILE A 156 -11.95 -0.56 -11.21
C ILE A 156 -12.29 -0.65 -9.72
N GLY A 157 -11.57 -1.53 -9.01
CA GLY A 157 -11.74 -1.76 -7.59
C GLY A 157 -12.90 -2.71 -7.27
N ALA A 158 -12.83 -3.33 -6.10
CA ALA A 158 -13.87 -4.20 -5.56
C ALA A 158 -14.85 -3.42 -4.67
N GLU A 159 -14.42 -2.31 -4.10
CA GLU A 159 -15.19 -1.50 -3.18
C GLU A 159 -15.94 -0.40 -3.91
N ARG A 160 -17.11 -0.03 -3.39
CA ARG A 160 -17.80 1.17 -3.83
C ARG A 160 -17.13 2.35 -3.15
N MET A 161 -16.64 3.28 -3.94
CA MET A 161 -16.01 4.48 -3.39
C MET A 161 -17.12 5.43 -2.90
N THR A 162 -17.13 5.62 -1.62
CA THR A 162 -17.84 6.73 -0.99
C THR A 162 -16.82 7.80 -0.61
N PRO A 163 -17.17 9.09 -0.67
CA PRO A 163 -16.28 10.14 -0.21
C PRO A 163 -15.97 10.03 1.28
#